data_cdda9e64302f7ede15572c793856b519
#
_entry.id   cdda9e64302f7ede15572c793856b519
#
_cell.length_a   1.000
_cell.length_b   1.000
_cell.length_c   1.000
_cell.angle_alpha   90.00
_cell.angle_beta   90.00
_cell.angle_gamma   90.00
#
_symmetry.space_group_name_H-M   'P 1'
#
loop_
_entity.id
_entity.type
_entity.pdbx_description
1 polymer ?
#
loop_
_entity_poly.entity_id
_entity_poly.type
_entity_poly.pdbx_seq_one_letter_code
_entity_poly.pdbx_strand_id
1 'polypeptide(L)'
;MTIHVGADRADAAKNGLADAARECKPIELTPLGVDQSDEFIKTLFVQFAMSVELSKINGIIREAENGSSEYELKPHLSLLYKNLAAATRCDLAASINVPDSEVTFDVIKAVRCASPTESGADVEAWRVIAAASLSGDRV
;
A
#
# COMPACT_ATOMS: atom_id res chain seq x y z
N MET A 1 -1.39 3.07 -1.26
CA MET A 1 -1.15 1.61 -1.47
C MET A 1 -0.18 1.11 -0.42
N THR A 2 -0.49 0.00 0.21
CA THR A 2 0.38 -0.64 1.20
C THR A 2 1.37 -1.54 0.48
N ILE A 3 2.66 -1.36 0.77
CA ILE A 3 3.74 -2.17 0.19
C ILE A 3 4.18 -3.27 1.15
N HIS A 4 4.15 -2.99 2.44
CA HIS A 4 4.62 -3.91 3.46
C HIS A 4 3.95 -3.60 4.80
N VAL A 5 3.68 -4.63 5.57
CA VAL A 5 3.20 -4.51 6.95
C VAL A 5 4.14 -5.31 7.83
N GLY A 6 4.74 -4.63 8.79
CA GLY A 6 5.69 -5.24 9.72
C GLY A 6 5.32 -4.99 11.17
N ALA A 7 6.17 -5.46 12.08
CA ALA A 7 6.04 -5.20 13.49
C ALA A 7 6.28 -3.70 13.79
N ASP A 8 5.88 -3.25 14.99
CA ASP A 8 6.10 -1.86 15.42
C ASP A 8 7.59 -1.63 15.74
N ARG A 9 8.37 -1.44 14.69
CA ARG A 9 9.81 -1.20 14.75
C ARG A 9 10.13 0.04 13.93
N ALA A 10 9.92 1.20 14.53
CA ALA A 10 10.04 2.49 13.86
C ALA A 10 11.40 2.70 13.17
N ASP A 11 12.49 2.31 13.81
CA ASP A 11 13.84 2.49 13.26
C ASP A 11 14.03 1.64 11.99
N ALA A 12 13.60 0.38 12.02
CA ALA A 12 13.67 -0.50 10.85
C ALA A 12 12.81 0.02 9.71
N ALA A 13 11.61 0.50 10.02
CA ALA A 13 10.71 1.08 9.02
C ALA A 13 11.32 2.33 8.37
N LYS A 14 11.89 3.23 9.17
CA LYS A 14 12.54 4.45 8.66
C LYS A 14 13.76 4.13 7.80
N ASN A 15 14.59 3.17 8.23
CA ASN A 15 15.76 2.74 7.47
C ASN A 15 15.38 2.11 6.14
N GLY A 16 14.39 1.21 6.15
CA GLY A 16 13.88 0.58 4.93
C GLY A 16 13.29 1.58 3.95
N LEU A 17 12.54 2.55 4.47
CA LEU A 17 11.98 3.63 3.66
C LEU A 17 13.08 4.48 3.03
N ALA A 18 14.09 4.87 3.79
CA ALA A 18 15.19 5.70 3.29
C ALA A 18 15.98 4.96 2.21
N ASP A 19 16.26 3.68 2.41
CA ASP A 19 16.95 2.86 1.42
C ASP A 19 16.14 2.72 0.14
N ALA A 20 14.85 2.42 0.26
CA ALA A 20 13.96 2.30 -0.89
C ALA A 20 13.86 3.62 -1.66
N ALA A 21 13.74 4.74 -0.95
CA ALA A 21 13.64 6.07 -1.57
C ALA A 21 14.91 6.43 -2.35
N ARG A 22 16.05 6.07 -1.81
CA ARG A 22 17.35 6.33 -2.45
C ARG A 22 17.60 5.43 -3.67
N GLU A 23 17.21 4.18 -3.60
CA GLU A 23 17.54 3.16 -4.59
C GLU A 23 16.49 2.99 -5.69
N CYS A 24 15.28 3.48 -5.46
CA CYS A 24 14.16 3.27 -6.39
C CYS A 24 13.62 4.58 -6.94
N LYS A 25 13.30 4.55 -8.23
CA LYS A 25 12.63 5.65 -8.94
C LYS A 25 11.13 5.60 -8.67
N PRO A 26 10.38 6.69 -8.96
CA PRO A 26 8.93 6.61 -9.03
C PRO A 26 8.48 5.43 -9.87
N ILE A 27 7.43 4.74 -9.43
CA ILE A 27 6.92 3.56 -10.10
C ILE A 27 5.60 3.86 -10.81
N GLU A 28 5.40 3.22 -11.95
CA GLU A 28 4.15 3.27 -12.68
C GLU A 28 3.52 1.89 -12.65
N LEU A 29 2.25 1.83 -12.24
CA LEU A 29 1.51 0.59 -12.13
C LEU A 29 0.25 0.63 -13.00
N THR A 30 -0.05 -0.51 -13.62
CA THR A 30 -1.23 -0.66 -14.46
C THR A 30 -2.41 -1.09 -13.60
N PRO A 31 -3.52 -0.31 -13.56
CA PRO A 31 -4.72 -0.74 -12.87
C PRO A 31 -5.38 -1.89 -13.60
N LEU A 32 -5.84 -2.90 -12.84
CA LEU A 32 -6.51 -4.08 -13.37
C LEU A 32 -8.03 -4.00 -13.24
N GLY A 33 -8.52 -3.26 -12.28
CA GLY A 33 -9.96 -3.12 -12.04
C GLY A 33 -10.27 -2.90 -10.58
N VAL A 34 -11.56 -2.75 -10.27
CA VAL A 34 -12.05 -2.57 -8.91
C VAL A 34 -12.58 -3.89 -8.37
N ASP A 35 -12.22 -4.20 -7.15
CA ASP A 35 -12.73 -5.36 -6.43
C ASP A 35 -13.19 -4.94 -5.04
N GLN A 36 -13.73 -5.87 -4.28
CA GLN A 36 -14.29 -5.62 -2.95
C GLN A 36 -13.98 -6.77 -2.00
N SER A 37 -14.01 -6.48 -0.70
CA SER A 37 -13.89 -7.51 0.34
C SER A 37 -14.68 -7.11 1.57
N ASP A 38 -14.82 -8.03 2.52
CA ASP A 38 -15.45 -7.78 3.81
C ASP A 38 -14.50 -7.19 4.85
N GLU A 39 -13.24 -6.98 4.51
CA GLU A 39 -12.28 -6.34 5.38
C GLU A 39 -12.50 -4.82 5.39
N PHE A 40 -12.57 -4.22 6.58
CA PHE A 40 -12.82 -2.78 6.72
C PHE A 40 -11.85 -1.90 5.93
N ILE A 41 -10.56 -2.21 5.98
CA ILE A 41 -9.53 -1.43 5.28
C ILE A 41 -9.39 -1.78 3.81
N LYS A 42 -10.20 -2.69 3.31
CA LYS A 42 -10.18 -3.20 1.94
C LYS A 42 -11.58 -3.42 1.41
N THR A 43 -12.47 -2.48 1.69
CA THR A 43 -13.90 -2.57 1.30
C THR A 43 -14.07 -2.51 -0.20
N LEU A 44 -13.55 -1.46 -0.82
CA LEU A 44 -13.46 -1.28 -2.27
C LEU A 44 -12.04 -0.86 -2.60
N PHE A 45 -11.45 -1.45 -3.61
CA PHE A 45 -10.06 -1.16 -3.96
C PHE A 45 -9.79 -1.38 -5.44
N VAL A 46 -8.84 -0.62 -5.95
CA VAL A 46 -8.28 -0.83 -7.28
C VAL A 46 -7.13 -1.81 -7.16
N GLN A 47 -7.15 -2.88 -7.95
CA GLN A 47 -6.03 -3.81 -8.06
C GLN A 47 -5.05 -3.32 -9.11
N PHE A 48 -3.77 -3.53 -8.87
CA PHE A 48 -2.69 -3.23 -9.82
C PHE A 48 -1.92 -4.48 -10.17
N ALA A 49 -1.37 -4.50 -11.38
CA ALA A 49 -0.44 -5.54 -11.77
C ALA A 49 0.87 -5.40 -10.97
N MET A 50 1.44 -6.53 -10.56
CA MET A 50 2.75 -6.53 -9.92
C MET A 50 3.81 -6.08 -10.93
N SER A 51 4.81 -5.32 -10.46
CA SER A 51 5.95 -4.91 -11.26
C SER A 51 7.27 -5.31 -10.60
N VAL A 52 8.31 -5.39 -11.40
CA VAL A 52 9.67 -5.67 -10.90
C VAL A 52 10.12 -4.57 -9.96
N GLU A 53 9.82 -3.31 -10.29
CA GLU A 53 10.17 -2.15 -9.48
C GLU A 53 9.49 -2.17 -8.11
N LEU A 54 8.21 -2.53 -8.08
CA LEU A 54 7.48 -2.65 -6.82
C LEU A 54 8.00 -3.80 -5.97
N SER A 55 8.33 -4.92 -6.59
CA SER A 55 8.94 -6.07 -5.91
C SER A 55 10.30 -5.69 -5.30
N LYS A 56 11.08 -4.87 -5.99
CA LYS A 56 12.36 -4.36 -5.49
C LYS A 56 12.17 -3.53 -4.23
N ILE A 57 11.20 -2.59 -4.23
CA ILE A 57 10.89 -1.77 -3.06
C ILE A 57 10.47 -2.65 -1.87
N ASN A 58 9.57 -3.59 -2.12
CA ASN A 58 9.13 -4.53 -1.09
C ASN A 58 10.30 -5.32 -0.51
N GLY A 59 11.19 -5.81 -1.36
CA GLY A 59 12.37 -6.57 -0.95
C GLY A 59 13.32 -5.76 -0.06
N ILE A 60 13.56 -4.51 -0.41
CA ILE A 60 14.41 -3.61 0.40
C ILE A 60 13.82 -3.41 1.80
N ILE A 61 12.52 -3.16 1.88
CA ILE A 61 11.83 -2.94 3.16
C ILE A 61 11.82 -4.21 4.00
N ARG A 62 11.53 -5.36 3.42
CA ARG A 62 11.53 -6.64 4.13
C ARG A 62 12.92 -6.98 4.68
N GLU A 63 13.96 -6.70 3.91
CA GLU A 63 15.34 -6.93 4.33
C GLU A 63 15.71 -6.04 5.54
N ALA A 64 15.25 -4.79 5.56
CA ALA A 64 15.45 -3.90 6.70
C ALA A 64 14.80 -4.43 7.99
N GLU A 65 13.75 -5.22 7.87
CA GLU A 65 13.06 -5.89 8.99
C GLU A 65 13.57 -7.32 9.23
N ASN A 66 14.66 -7.74 8.60
CA ASN A 66 15.21 -9.08 8.70
C ASN A 66 14.23 -10.19 8.21
N GLY A 67 13.34 -9.83 7.30
CA GLY A 67 12.40 -10.78 6.74
C GLY A 67 11.38 -11.36 7.72
N SER A 68 11.14 -10.69 8.84
CA SER A 68 10.31 -11.22 9.94
C SER A 68 8.79 -11.15 9.68
N SER A 69 8.36 -10.41 8.69
CA SER A 69 6.93 -10.27 8.37
C SER A 69 6.43 -11.33 7.41
N GLU A 70 5.21 -11.81 7.63
CA GLU A 70 4.51 -12.74 6.73
C GLU A 70 3.62 -12.01 5.72
N TYR A 71 3.67 -10.68 5.67
CA TYR A 71 2.85 -9.90 4.76
C TYR A 71 3.14 -10.26 3.31
N GLU A 72 2.09 -10.63 2.57
CA GLU A 72 2.15 -10.88 1.14
C GLU A 72 1.69 -9.64 0.37
N LEU A 73 2.55 -9.12 -0.50
CA LEU A 73 2.22 -7.93 -1.28
C LEU A 73 1.27 -8.28 -2.42
N LYS A 74 0.07 -7.69 -2.35
CA LYS A 74 -0.93 -7.71 -3.43
C LYS A 74 -1.27 -6.23 -3.72
N PRO A 75 -0.70 -5.64 -4.78
CA PRO A 75 -0.83 -4.21 -5.00
C PRO A 75 -2.28 -3.76 -5.16
N HIS A 76 -2.72 -2.88 -4.28
CA HIS A 76 -4.06 -2.32 -4.35
C HIS A 76 -4.11 -0.93 -3.72
N LEU A 77 -5.03 -0.12 -4.21
CA LEU A 77 -5.34 1.19 -3.65
C LEU A 77 -6.76 1.17 -3.09
N SER A 78 -6.90 1.31 -1.78
CA SER A 78 -8.21 1.34 -1.15
C SER A 78 -8.96 2.62 -1.49
N LEU A 79 -10.21 2.46 -1.90
CA LEU A 79 -11.10 3.57 -2.25
C LEU A 79 -12.07 3.91 -1.12
N LEU A 80 -12.36 2.95 -0.24
CA LEU A 80 -13.36 3.11 0.80
C LEU A 80 -13.04 2.21 1.99
N TYR A 81 -13.16 2.77 3.19
CA TYR A 81 -13.10 2.05 4.46
C TYR A 81 -14.48 2.13 5.12
N LYS A 82 -15.30 1.10 4.93
CA LYS A 82 -16.65 1.09 5.49
C LYS A 82 -17.20 -0.34 5.56
N ASN A 83 -17.97 -0.62 6.58
CA ASN A 83 -18.71 -1.87 6.67
C ASN A 83 -19.97 -1.79 5.81
N LEU A 84 -20.03 -2.58 4.76
CA LEU A 84 -21.16 -2.63 3.83
C LEU A 84 -21.61 -4.07 3.62
N ALA A 85 -22.90 -4.24 3.32
CA ALA A 85 -23.43 -5.53 2.91
C ALA A 85 -22.77 -6.00 1.60
N ALA A 86 -22.64 -7.32 1.44
CA ALA A 86 -21.96 -7.91 0.28
C ALA A 86 -22.60 -7.46 -1.06
N ALA A 87 -23.92 -7.42 -1.14
CA ALA A 87 -24.61 -6.98 -2.37
C ALA A 87 -24.25 -5.53 -2.72
N THR A 88 -24.21 -4.64 -1.73
CA THR A 88 -23.84 -3.23 -1.93
C THR A 88 -22.40 -3.11 -2.40
N ARG A 89 -21.47 -3.87 -1.79
CA ARG A 89 -20.07 -3.88 -2.22
C ARG A 89 -19.91 -4.32 -3.67
N CYS A 90 -20.58 -5.40 -4.03
CA CYS A 90 -20.53 -5.92 -5.40
C CYS A 90 -21.09 -4.93 -6.42
N ASP A 91 -22.21 -4.28 -6.11
CA ASP A 91 -22.84 -3.30 -6.98
C ASP A 91 -21.92 -2.08 -7.18
N LEU A 92 -21.32 -1.58 -6.10
CA LEU A 92 -20.38 -0.47 -6.17
C LEU A 92 -19.14 -0.83 -6.98
N ALA A 93 -18.56 -2.00 -6.74
CA ALA A 93 -17.37 -2.44 -7.49
C ALA A 93 -17.66 -2.53 -8.99
N ALA A 94 -18.84 -3.04 -9.36
CA ALA A 94 -19.25 -3.16 -10.75
C ALA A 94 -19.52 -1.80 -11.42
N SER A 95 -19.86 -0.76 -10.64
CA SER A 95 -20.21 0.57 -11.15
C SER A 95 -19.02 1.49 -11.39
N ILE A 96 -17.84 1.15 -10.82
CA ILE A 96 -16.65 2.00 -10.90
C ILE A 96 -15.77 1.56 -12.06
N ASN A 97 -15.51 2.50 -12.97
CA ASN A 97 -14.61 2.28 -14.09
C ASN A 97 -13.22 2.82 -13.76
N VAL A 98 -12.19 2.05 -14.07
CA VAL A 98 -10.80 2.43 -13.84
C VAL A 98 -10.20 2.91 -15.16
N PRO A 99 -9.45 4.04 -15.18
CA PRO A 99 -8.75 4.48 -16.38
C PRO A 99 -7.77 3.41 -16.89
N ASP A 100 -7.56 3.36 -18.19
CA ASP A 100 -6.57 2.47 -18.81
C ASP A 100 -5.14 2.96 -18.64
N SER A 101 -4.97 4.21 -18.21
CA SER A 101 -3.64 4.81 -18.04
C SER A 101 -2.95 4.31 -16.77
N GLU A 102 -1.62 4.24 -16.81
CA GLU A 102 -0.82 3.90 -15.65
C GLU A 102 -0.94 4.97 -14.56
N VAL A 103 -0.76 4.54 -13.31
CA VAL A 103 -0.75 5.41 -12.13
C VAL A 103 0.67 5.49 -11.59
N THR A 104 1.16 6.71 -11.40
CA THR A 104 2.50 6.94 -10.87
C THR A 104 2.47 7.09 -9.35
N PHE A 105 3.36 6.38 -8.68
CA PHE A 105 3.59 6.48 -7.24
C PHE A 105 5.01 7.01 -7.03
N ASP A 106 5.15 8.18 -6.44
CA ASP A 106 6.42 8.88 -6.33
C ASP A 106 6.87 9.17 -4.89
N VAL A 107 6.03 8.88 -3.91
CA VAL A 107 6.33 9.08 -2.49
C VAL A 107 6.11 7.79 -1.73
N ILE A 108 7.01 7.48 -0.82
CA ILE A 108 6.89 6.37 0.11
C ILE A 108 6.77 6.91 1.54
N LYS A 109 5.88 6.30 2.32
CA LYS A 109 5.62 6.72 3.70
C LYS A 109 5.65 5.51 4.62
N ALA A 110 6.19 5.71 5.81
CA ALA A 110 6.02 4.78 6.92
C ALA A 110 4.92 5.33 7.84
N VAL A 111 3.94 4.49 8.13
CA VAL A 111 2.76 4.87 8.91
C VAL A 111 2.60 3.90 10.08
N ARG A 112 2.42 4.46 11.29
CA ARG A 112 2.04 3.66 12.45
C ARG A 112 0.53 3.55 12.48
N CYS A 113 0.03 2.32 12.46
CA CYS A 113 -1.40 2.01 12.38
C CYS A 113 -1.88 1.31 13.64
N ALA A 114 -3.16 1.47 13.97
CA ALA A 114 -3.82 0.61 14.94
C ALA A 114 -3.85 -0.84 14.40
N SER A 115 -3.67 -1.81 15.27
CA SER A 115 -3.71 -3.22 14.90
C SER A 115 -4.63 -4.00 15.86
N PRO A 116 -5.79 -4.47 15.41
CA PRO A 116 -6.33 -4.28 14.05
C PRO A 116 -6.93 -2.89 13.82
N THR A 117 -7.04 -2.47 12.56
CA THR A 117 -7.79 -1.28 12.16
C THR A 117 -9.19 -1.72 11.72
N GLU A 118 -10.21 -1.35 12.49
CA GLU A 118 -11.59 -1.84 12.30
C GLU A 118 -12.64 -0.73 12.23
N SER A 119 -12.23 0.52 12.39
CA SER A 119 -13.15 1.66 12.43
C SER A 119 -12.52 2.93 11.88
N GLY A 120 -13.34 3.93 11.61
CA GLY A 120 -12.87 5.25 11.20
C GLY A 120 -11.98 5.90 12.26
N ALA A 121 -12.28 5.69 13.55
CA ALA A 121 -11.46 6.20 14.64
C ALA A 121 -10.05 5.57 14.63
N ASP A 122 -9.95 4.28 14.30
CA ASP A 122 -8.67 3.61 14.16
C ASP A 122 -7.85 4.20 13.01
N VAL A 123 -8.49 4.52 11.89
CA VAL A 123 -7.83 5.16 10.75
C VAL A 123 -7.36 6.58 11.12
N GLU A 124 -8.18 7.33 11.82
CA GLU A 124 -7.83 8.68 12.29
C GLU A 124 -6.64 8.66 13.24
N ALA A 125 -6.43 7.56 13.95
CA ALA A 125 -5.30 7.38 14.85
C ALA A 125 -3.98 7.07 14.13
N TRP A 126 -4.01 6.79 12.84
CA TRP A 126 -2.78 6.53 12.06
C TRP A 126 -1.87 7.76 12.08
N ARG A 127 -0.56 7.50 12.14
CA ARG A 127 0.44 8.59 12.15
C ARG A 127 1.55 8.27 11.16
N VAL A 128 1.82 9.22 10.28
CA VAL A 128 2.99 9.16 9.41
C VAL A 128 4.23 9.44 10.26
N ILE A 129 5.14 8.48 10.31
CA ILE A 129 6.40 8.62 11.07
C ILE A 129 7.59 8.97 10.19
N ALA A 130 7.50 8.74 8.90
CA ALA A 130 8.51 9.13 7.93
C ALA A 130 7.90 9.18 6.54
N ALA A 131 8.47 10.02 5.67
CA ALA A 131 8.09 10.10 4.28
C ALA A 131 9.30 10.52 3.45
N ALA A 132 9.40 10.01 2.23
CA ALA A 132 10.45 10.40 1.30
C ALA A 132 9.98 10.23 -0.14
N SER A 133 10.53 11.05 -1.03
CA SER A 133 10.29 10.88 -2.46
C SER A 133 11.17 9.75 -3.01
N LEU A 134 10.59 8.94 -3.90
CA LEU A 134 11.36 7.95 -4.65
C LEU A 134 12.23 8.70 -5.63
N SER A 135 13.50 8.82 -5.33
CA SER A 135 14.46 9.60 -6.14
C SER A 135 15.37 8.73 -6.98
N GLY A 136 15.56 7.51 -6.56
CA GLY A 136 16.26 6.46 -7.26
C GLY A 136 17.66 6.78 -7.74
N ASP A 137 18.42 5.74 -8.03
CA ASP A 137 19.67 5.91 -8.75
C ASP A 137 19.37 6.19 -10.21
N ARG A 138 19.97 7.26 -10.72
CA ARG A 138 19.72 7.72 -12.07
C ARG A 138 20.90 7.47 -13.01
N VAL A 139 21.83 6.77 -12.51
CA VAL A 139 23.00 6.41 -13.30
C VAL A 139 22.67 5.37 -14.34
#